data_b8939197164ca70ccba5b30c3e93e445
#
_entry.id   b8939197164ca70ccba5b30c3e93e445
#
_cell.length_a   1.000
_cell.length_b   1.000
_cell.length_c   1.000
_cell.angle_alpha   90.00
_cell.angle_beta   90.00
_cell.angle_gamma   90.00
#
_symmetry.space_group_name_H-M   'P 1'
#
loop_
_entity.id
_entity.type
_entity.pdbx_description
1 polymer ?
#
loop_
_entity_poly.entity_id
_entity_poly.type
_entity_poly.pdbx_seq_one_letter_code
_entity_poly.pdbx_strand_id
1 'polypeptide(L)' 'EKVIATFEFILDCLSMESKVIIEKEFIERVGKDWWIDYYSRSTYYRLKTRAMEETLFYFSCL' A
#
# COMPACT_ATOMS: atom_id res chain seq x y z
N GLU A 1 4.66 -19.03 3.65
CA GLU A 1 5.15 -18.49 4.91
C GLU A 1 6.27 -17.50 4.73
N LYS A 2 7.29 -17.84 3.94
CA LYS A 2 8.32 -16.86 3.61
C LYS A 2 7.74 -15.67 2.84
N VAL A 3 6.80 -15.94 1.95
CA VAL A 3 6.16 -14.88 1.18
C VAL A 3 5.36 -13.95 2.10
N ILE A 4 4.64 -14.52 3.05
CA ILE A 4 3.86 -13.72 3.99
C ILE A 4 4.78 -12.90 4.89
N ALA A 5 5.82 -13.51 5.43
CA ALA A 5 6.77 -12.81 6.28
C ALA A 5 7.50 -11.70 5.51
N THR A 6 7.84 -11.96 4.25
CA THR A 6 8.47 -10.95 3.40
C THR A 6 7.53 -9.79 3.16
N PHE A 7 6.26 -10.08 2.89
CA PHE A 7 5.26 -9.05 2.66
C PHE A 7 5.09 -8.18 3.91
N GLU A 8 5.00 -8.82 5.08
CA GLU A 8 4.87 -8.08 6.34
C GLU A 8 6.06 -7.18 6.59
N PHE A 9 7.26 -7.67 6.30
CA PHE A 9 8.47 -6.88 6.42
C PHE A 9 8.43 -5.66 5.51
N ILE A 10 8.01 -5.85 4.27
CA ILE A 10 7.89 -4.76 3.32
C ILE A 10 6.88 -3.74 3.80
N LEU A 11 5.73 -4.19 4.31
CA LEU A 11 4.74 -3.28 4.85
C LEU A 11 5.31 -2.40 5.96
N ASP A 12 6.13 -2.98 6.82
CA ASP A 12 6.76 -2.22 7.89
C ASP A 12 7.78 -1.20 7.39
N CYS A 13 8.33 -1.42 6.19
CA CYS A 13 9.27 -0.50 5.58
C CYS A 13 8.60 0.65 4.84
N LEU A 14 7.32 0.53 4.51
CA LEU A 14 6.60 1.55 3.77
C LEU A 14 6.30 2.76 4.63
N SER A 15 6.11 3.92 3.98
CA SER A 15 5.61 5.09 4.67
C SER A 15 4.21 4.78 5.20
N MET A 16 3.75 5.53 6.21
CA MET A 16 2.47 5.28 6.84
C MET A 16 1.31 5.36 5.82
N GLU A 17 1.35 6.35 4.94
CA GLU A 17 0.30 6.50 3.93
C GLU A 17 0.30 5.34 2.95
N SER A 18 1.48 4.92 2.48
CA SER A 18 1.60 3.78 1.57
C SER A 18 1.12 2.51 2.24
N LYS A 19 1.48 2.31 3.50
CA LYS A 19 1.06 1.14 4.25
C LYS A 19 -0.46 1.06 4.36
N VAL A 20 -1.11 2.18 4.70
CA VAL A 20 -2.56 2.22 4.81
C VAL A 20 -3.21 1.84 3.48
N ILE A 21 -2.74 2.40 2.38
CA ILE A 21 -3.32 2.12 1.06
C ILE A 21 -3.17 0.65 0.69
N ILE A 22 -1.98 0.09 0.89
CA ILE A 22 -1.74 -1.31 0.55
C ILE A 22 -2.60 -2.22 1.42
N GLU A 23 -2.70 -1.94 2.71
CA GLU A 23 -3.52 -2.74 3.60
C GLU A 23 -4.99 -2.69 3.21
N LYS A 24 -5.52 -1.49 2.95
CA LYS A 24 -6.94 -1.34 2.63
C LYS A 24 -7.30 -1.98 1.29
N GLU A 25 -6.45 -1.86 0.30
CA GLU A 25 -6.80 -2.33 -1.03
C GLU A 25 -6.47 -3.79 -1.30
N PHE A 26 -5.39 -4.30 -0.72
CA PHE A 26 -4.92 -5.62 -1.06
C PHE A 26 -5.07 -6.64 0.05
N ILE A 27 -5.11 -6.21 1.28
CA ILE A 27 -5.23 -7.12 2.41
C ILE A 27 -6.65 -7.15 2.94
N GLU A 28 -7.21 -5.99 3.28
CA GLU A 28 -8.55 -5.89 3.84
C GLU A 28 -9.65 -5.94 2.79
N ARG A 29 -9.34 -5.47 1.58
CA ARG A 29 -10.29 -5.44 0.46
C ARG A 29 -11.60 -4.74 0.83
N VAL A 30 -11.48 -3.55 1.40
CA VAL A 30 -12.63 -2.82 1.94
C VAL A 30 -13.57 -2.22 0.88
N GLY A 31 -13.27 -2.36 -0.38
CA GLY A 31 -14.12 -1.84 -1.44
C GLY A 31 -13.42 -0.74 -2.23
N LYS A 32 -14.08 -0.30 -3.32
CA LYS A 32 -13.44 0.63 -4.24
C LYS A 32 -13.40 2.07 -3.75
N ASP A 33 -14.39 2.46 -2.94
CA ASP A 33 -14.60 3.86 -2.60
C ASP A 33 -14.20 4.20 -1.16
N TRP A 34 -13.43 3.34 -0.52
CA TRP A 34 -13.05 3.54 0.88
C TRP A 34 -12.31 4.85 1.10
N TRP A 35 -11.58 5.32 0.08
CA TRP A 35 -10.72 6.51 0.19
C TRP A 35 -11.48 7.82 0.07
N ILE A 36 -12.72 7.81 -0.43
CA ILE A 36 -13.47 9.03 -0.74
C ILE A 36 -13.61 9.94 0.47
N ASP A 37 -13.82 9.36 1.65
CA ASP A 37 -13.99 10.14 2.87
C ASP A 37 -12.68 10.68 3.43
N TYR A 38 -11.55 10.20 2.93
CA TYR A 38 -10.23 10.56 3.49
C TYR A 38 -9.36 11.36 2.54
N TYR A 39 -9.50 11.17 1.25
CA TYR A 39 -8.62 11.78 0.25
C TYR A 39 -9.41 12.33 -0.93
N SER A 40 -8.86 13.37 -1.58
CA SER A 40 -9.37 13.77 -2.88
C SER A 40 -8.89 12.75 -3.91
N ARG A 41 -9.55 12.72 -5.08
CA ARG A 41 -9.19 11.78 -6.14
C ARG A 41 -7.72 11.91 -6.54
N SER A 42 -7.27 13.14 -6.76
CA SER A 42 -5.88 13.38 -7.17
C SER A 42 -4.91 12.89 -6.11
N THR A 43 -5.19 13.21 -4.85
CA THR A 43 -4.32 12.80 -3.74
C THR A 43 -4.29 11.29 -3.63
N TYR A 44 -5.45 10.65 -3.72
CA TYR A 44 -5.53 9.20 -3.59
C TYR A 44 -4.72 8.50 -4.68
N TYR A 45 -4.90 8.89 -5.94
CA TYR A 45 -4.17 8.23 -7.03
C TYR A 45 -2.68 8.47 -6.94
N ARG A 46 -2.26 9.66 -6.50
CA ARG A 46 -0.84 9.94 -6.31
C ARG A 46 -0.25 9.06 -5.21
N LEU A 47 -0.94 8.95 -4.09
CA LEU A 47 -0.48 8.13 -2.98
C LEU A 47 -0.49 6.65 -3.36
N LYS A 48 -1.49 6.21 -4.11
CA LYS A 48 -1.55 4.82 -4.56
C LYS A 48 -0.38 4.49 -5.47
N THR A 49 -0.07 5.36 -6.43
CA THR A 49 1.06 5.16 -7.31
C THR A 49 2.36 5.07 -6.51
N ARG A 50 2.53 5.98 -5.56
CA ARG A 50 3.71 5.97 -4.70
C ARG A 50 3.80 4.68 -3.88
N ALA A 51 2.67 4.22 -3.35
CA ALA A 51 2.64 2.99 -2.58
C ALA A 51 3.06 1.79 -3.41
N MET A 52 2.58 1.72 -4.65
CA MET A 52 2.95 0.64 -5.56
C MET A 52 4.44 0.70 -5.90
N GLU A 53 4.96 1.90 -6.15
CA GLU A 53 6.37 2.06 -6.45
C GLU A 53 7.25 1.66 -5.28
N GLU A 54 6.90 2.05 -4.07
CA GLU A 54 7.64 1.67 -2.88
C GLU A 54 7.63 0.16 -2.68
N THR A 55 6.47 -0.46 -2.87
CA THR A 55 6.34 -1.90 -2.72
C THR A 55 7.23 -2.64 -3.71
N LEU A 56 7.20 -2.22 -4.97
CA LEU A 56 8.04 -2.83 -6.01
C LEU A 56 9.52 -2.63 -5.72
N PHE A 57 9.88 -1.45 -5.22
CA PHE A 57 11.27 -1.17 -4.87
C PHE A 57 11.77 -2.14 -3.81
N TYR A 58 11.00 -2.34 -2.75
CA TYR A 58 11.43 -3.24 -1.68
C TYR A 58 11.47 -4.69 -2.13
N PHE A 59 10.53 -5.11 -2.96
CA PHE A 59 10.59 -6.45 -3.53
C PHE A 59 11.83 -6.65 -4.39
N SER A 60 12.24 -5.61 -5.11
CA SER A 60 13.45 -5.68 -5.93
C SER A 60 14.73 -5.77 -5.10
N CYS A 61 14.70 -5.27 -3.88
CA CYS A 61 15.87 -5.29 -3.00
C CYS A 61 16.04 -6.64 -2.27
N LEU A 62 15.01 -7.46 -2.34
CA LEU A 62 15.07 -8.79 -1.71
C LEU A 62 15.56 -9.84 -2.70
#